data_bda1ba2d32f625972c146e2104579104
#
_entry.id   bda1ba2d32f625972c146e2104579104
#
_cell.length_a   1.000
_cell.length_b   1.000
_cell.length_c   1.000
_cell.angle_alpha   90.00
_cell.angle_beta   90.00
_cell.angle_gamma   90.00
#
_symmetry.space_group_name_H-M   'P 1'
#
loop_
_entity.id
_entity.type
_entity.pdbx_description
1 polymer ?
#
loop_
_entity_poly.entity_id
_entity_poly.type
_entity_poly.pdbx_seq_one_letter_code
_entity_poly.pdbx_strand_id
1 'polypeptide(L)'
;EDVVDMYASGDFTYADTESVGITHVKITTLESAGTLFLDGDDDDAWDSGEDVTINQIIAIGDITDLGFVGASNANGNSYATFSFKVSDGTAYSTGAGTNTINLAAVNDLPTTGDQTISATEDVVDMYASGDFTYADVDSESITHVKITTLELAGTLFLDGDDDDTYDGGEDITLNQIIA
;
A
#
# COMPACT_ATOMS: atom_id res chain seq x y z
N GLU A 1 -0.52 2.73 -1.82
CA GLU A 1 0.48 2.97 -0.77
C GLU A 1 1.87 2.80 -1.30
N ASP A 2 2.78 2.29 -1.20
CA ASP A 2 4.13 2.01 -1.73
C ASP A 2 4.46 2.62 -3.12
N VAL A 3 3.68 3.58 -3.58
CA VAL A 3 3.85 4.27 -4.86
C VAL A 3 4.02 5.76 -4.62
N VAL A 4 5.00 6.35 -5.28
CA VAL A 4 5.21 7.80 -5.28
C VAL A 4 4.14 8.45 -6.16
N ASP A 5 3.58 9.55 -5.70
CA ASP A 5 2.65 10.41 -6.44
C ASP A 5 3.32 11.77 -6.69
N MET A 6 3.58 12.07 -7.96
CA MET A 6 4.23 13.32 -8.39
C MET A 6 3.20 14.39 -8.72
N TYR A 7 3.45 15.62 -8.28
CA TYR A 7 2.55 16.74 -8.46
C TYR A 7 2.67 17.38 -9.85
N ALA A 8 1.60 18.04 -10.24
CA ALA A 8 1.55 18.88 -11.43
C ALA A 8 1.04 20.29 -11.09
N SER A 9 1.26 21.25 -11.95
CA SER A 9 0.80 22.63 -11.73
C SER A 9 -0.71 22.75 -11.54
N GLY A 10 -1.51 21.81 -12.09
CA GLY A 10 -2.96 21.75 -11.95
C GLY A 10 -3.45 21.35 -10.57
N ASP A 11 -2.59 20.76 -9.72
CA ASP A 11 -2.94 20.34 -8.36
C ASP A 11 -2.97 21.53 -7.37
N PHE A 12 -2.51 22.70 -7.81
CA PHE A 12 -2.51 23.92 -7.04
C PHE A 12 -3.54 24.90 -7.60
N THR A 13 -4.69 25.02 -6.89
CA THR A 13 -5.74 25.96 -7.30
C THR A 13 -5.29 27.41 -7.17
N TYR A 14 -5.54 28.20 -8.19
CA TYR A 14 -5.12 29.58 -8.29
C TYR A 14 -6.20 30.44 -8.98
N ALA A 15 -6.37 31.66 -8.47
CA ALA A 15 -7.20 32.68 -9.13
C ALA A 15 -6.54 34.04 -8.95
N ASP A 16 -6.39 34.75 -10.04
CA ASP A 16 -5.80 36.07 -10.11
C ASP A 16 -6.67 37.00 -11.00
N THR A 17 -6.87 38.24 -10.55
CA THR A 17 -7.71 39.23 -11.27
C THR A 17 -7.07 39.74 -12.57
N GLU A 18 -5.76 39.78 -12.61
CA GLU A 18 -4.95 40.18 -13.75
C GLU A 18 -4.68 39.03 -14.72
N SER A 19 -5.11 37.80 -14.37
CA SER A 19 -4.91 36.59 -15.17
C SER A 19 -3.42 36.23 -15.37
N VAL A 20 -2.56 36.60 -14.43
CA VAL A 20 -1.15 36.18 -14.40
C VAL A 20 -1.08 34.75 -13.84
N GLY A 21 -0.32 33.88 -14.47
CA GLY A 21 -0.15 32.48 -14.01
C GLY A 21 0.66 32.35 -12.72
N ILE A 22 0.56 31.18 -12.07
CA ILE A 22 1.44 30.84 -10.94
C ILE A 22 2.89 30.81 -11.41
N THR A 23 3.78 31.41 -10.63
CA THR A 23 5.23 31.32 -10.83
C THR A 23 5.92 30.48 -9.76
N HIS A 24 5.39 30.48 -8.52
CA HIS A 24 5.94 29.73 -7.41
C HIS A 24 4.87 29.19 -6.48
N VAL A 25 5.15 28.06 -5.88
CA VAL A 25 4.43 27.48 -4.74
C VAL A 25 5.33 27.57 -3.50
N LYS A 26 4.77 27.98 -2.37
CA LYS A 26 5.47 28.02 -1.08
C LYS A 26 4.76 27.12 -0.08
N ILE A 27 5.46 26.14 0.46
CA ILE A 27 4.93 25.25 1.50
C ILE A 27 4.89 25.99 2.83
N THR A 28 3.73 26.07 3.45
CA THR A 28 3.49 26.84 4.70
C THR A 28 3.28 25.96 5.93
N THR A 29 2.79 24.74 5.75
CA THR A 29 2.84 23.66 6.75
C THR A 29 3.26 22.38 6.06
N LEU A 30 4.00 21.55 6.78
CA LEU A 30 4.38 20.23 6.28
C LEU A 30 3.20 19.26 6.35
N GLU A 31 3.35 18.13 5.72
CA GLU A 31 2.40 17.01 5.70
C GLU A 31 2.16 16.47 7.11
N SER A 32 0.95 15.94 7.34
CA SER A 32 0.56 15.36 8.62
C SER A 32 0.96 13.89 8.78
N ALA A 33 1.23 13.20 7.66
CA ALA A 33 1.68 11.81 7.59
C ALA A 33 2.34 11.55 6.22
N GLY A 34 3.13 10.48 6.10
CA GLY A 34 3.92 10.23 4.90
C GLY A 34 5.08 11.21 4.77
N THR A 35 5.61 11.38 3.57
CA THR A 35 6.73 12.29 3.28
C THR A 35 6.46 13.07 2.00
N LEU A 36 6.50 14.39 2.09
CA LEU A 36 6.51 15.31 0.96
C LEU A 36 7.98 15.60 0.63
N PHE A 37 8.39 15.41 -0.61
CA PHE A 37 9.79 15.53 -1.03
C PHE A 37 9.91 16.30 -2.34
N LEU A 38 11.10 16.76 -2.64
CA LEU A 38 11.47 17.37 -3.91
C LEU A 38 12.57 16.52 -4.54
N ASP A 39 12.20 15.75 -5.56
CA ASP A 39 13.07 14.86 -6.31
C ASP A 39 14.21 15.68 -6.95
N GLY A 40 15.41 15.46 -6.49
CA GLY A 40 16.57 16.25 -6.89
C GLY A 40 17.43 15.60 -7.97
N ASP A 41 17.21 14.33 -8.27
CA ASP A 41 17.98 13.55 -9.24
C ASP A 41 17.13 12.93 -10.36
N ASP A 42 15.83 13.27 -10.40
CA ASP A 42 14.86 12.90 -11.46
C ASP A 42 14.67 11.36 -11.58
N ASP A 43 14.62 10.63 -10.45
CA ASP A 43 14.42 9.19 -10.46
C ASP A 43 12.97 8.76 -10.05
N ASP A 44 12.12 9.76 -9.78
CA ASP A 44 10.73 9.59 -9.33
C ASP A 44 10.61 8.79 -8.01
N ALA A 45 11.63 8.82 -7.16
CA ALA A 45 11.65 8.17 -5.85
C ALA A 45 12.01 9.15 -4.75
N TRP A 46 11.71 8.81 -3.50
CA TRP A 46 12.17 9.59 -2.36
C TRP A 46 13.51 9.08 -1.85
N ASP A 47 14.48 9.96 -1.76
CA ASP A 47 15.77 9.71 -1.19
C ASP A 47 16.06 10.56 0.06
N SER A 48 17.01 10.08 0.86
CA SER A 48 17.38 10.76 2.08
C SER A 48 18.01 12.14 1.79
N GLY A 49 17.32 13.19 2.25
CA GLY A 49 17.76 14.58 2.10
C GLY A 49 16.91 15.40 1.14
N GLU A 50 15.89 14.81 0.54
CA GLU A 50 14.93 15.45 -0.36
C GLU A 50 13.67 15.95 0.33
N ASP A 51 13.54 15.71 1.63
CA ASP A 51 12.38 16.16 2.42
C ASP A 51 12.13 17.64 2.21
N VAL A 52 10.88 17.98 1.88
CA VAL A 52 10.43 19.37 1.82
C VAL A 52 10.52 20.02 3.18
N THR A 53 10.98 21.26 3.22
CA THR A 53 11.08 22.04 4.46
C THR A 53 10.02 23.12 4.53
N ILE A 54 9.65 23.51 5.77
CA ILE A 54 8.69 24.59 5.97
C ILE A 54 9.22 25.92 5.37
N ASN A 55 8.36 26.63 4.65
CA ASN A 55 8.66 27.82 3.87
C ASN A 55 9.50 27.59 2.60
N GLN A 56 9.71 26.34 2.19
CA GLN A 56 10.34 26.05 0.91
C GLN A 56 9.54 26.67 -0.22
N ILE A 57 10.26 27.26 -1.17
CA ILE A 57 9.69 27.89 -2.37
C ILE A 57 10.09 27.02 -3.55
N ILE A 58 9.11 26.59 -4.32
CA ILE A 58 9.26 25.72 -5.49
C ILE A 58 8.81 26.55 -6.70
N ALA A 59 9.67 26.68 -7.70
CA ALA A 59 9.27 27.32 -8.95
C ALA A 59 8.24 26.44 -9.68
N ILE A 60 7.30 27.04 -10.38
CA ILE A 60 6.27 26.27 -11.07
C ILE A 60 6.81 25.38 -12.18
N GLY A 61 8.01 25.67 -12.68
CA GLY A 61 8.74 24.81 -13.63
C GLY A 61 9.28 23.54 -13.01
N ASP A 62 9.53 23.55 -11.70
CA ASP A 62 10.10 22.43 -10.93
C ASP A 62 9.01 21.73 -10.09
N ILE A 63 7.72 22.02 -10.34
CA ILE A 63 6.62 21.46 -9.56
C ILE A 63 6.40 19.98 -9.84
N THR A 64 6.87 19.49 -10.95
CA THR A 64 6.85 18.07 -11.32
C THR A 64 7.85 17.23 -10.53
N ASP A 65 8.80 17.87 -9.88
CA ASP A 65 9.77 17.22 -9.00
C ASP A 65 9.23 17.11 -7.55
N LEU A 66 8.10 17.80 -7.25
CA LEU A 66 7.44 17.66 -5.97
C LEU A 66 6.67 16.33 -5.95
N GLY A 67 7.03 15.48 -5.01
CA GLY A 67 6.42 14.16 -4.83
C GLY A 67 5.91 13.93 -3.41
N PHE A 68 5.06 12.93 -3.27
CA PHE A 68 4.59 12.42 -1.99
C PHE A 68 4.68 10.90 -1.94
N VAL A 69 5.20 10.37 -0.84
CA VAL A 69 5.18 8.95 -0.55
C VAL A 69 4.47 8.69 0.78
N GLY A 70 3.52 7.76 0.78
CA GLY A 70 2.84 7.30 1.99
C GLY A 70 3.74 6.42 2.85
N ALA A 71 3.39 6.27 4.14
CA ALA A 71 4.03 5.23 4.94
C ALA A 71 3.62 3.85 4.41
N SER A 72 4.55 2.88 4.50
CA SER A 72 4.27 1.50 4.08
C SER A 72 3.02 0.95 4.76
N ASN A 73 2.19 0.24 4.01
CA ASN A 73 0.92 -0.36 4.45
C ASN A 73 -0.10 0.65 4.99
N ALA A 74 0.02 1.91 4.62
CA ALA A 74 -0.91 2.96 5.02
C ALA A 74 -1.82 3.35 3.86
N ASN A 75 -3.10 3.54 4.14
CA ASN A 75 -4.08 4.00 3.16
C ASN A 75 -5.18 4.82 3.85
N GLY A 76 -6.01 5.49 3.08
CA GLY A 76 -7.18 6.19 3.58
C GLY A 76 -7.51 7.48 2.85
N ASN A 77 -8.78 7.88 2.96
CA ASN A 77 -9.22 9.20 2.53
C ASN A 77 -8.73 10.26 3.51
N SER A 78 -8.25 11.38 2.99
CA SER A 78 -7.64 12.46 3.80
C SER A 78 -6.48 11.93 4.67
N TYR A 79 -5.67 11.04 4.11
CA TYR A 79 -4.53 10.43 4.79
C TYR A 79 -3.54 11.48 5.29
N ALA A 80 -3.21 12.45 4.46
CA ALA A 80 -2.32 13.54 4.81
C ALA A 80 -2.84 14.88 4.29
N THR A 81 -2.37 15.97 4.89
CA THR A 81 -2.63 17.33 4.44
C THR A 81 -1.39 18.18 4.63
N PHE A 82 -1.15 19.09 3.69
CA PHE A 82 -0.20 20.19 3.87
C PHE A 82 -0.81 21.50 3.36
N SER A 83 -0.23 22.63 3.77
CA SER A 83 -0.72 23.95 3.32
C SER A 83 0.32 24.67 2.48
N PHE A 84 -0.15 25.44 1.53
CA PHE A 84 0.70 26.16 0.60
C PHE A 84 0.15 27.56 0.30
N LYS A 85 1.02 28.41 -0.23
CA LYS A 85 0.66 29.68 -0.87
C LYS A 85 1.22 29.70 -2.28
N VAL A 86 0.53 30.39 -3.18
CA VAL A 86 0.97 30.58 -4.56
C VAL A 86 1.40 32.02 -4.81
N SER A 87 2.29 32.23 -5.77
CA SER A 87 2.75 33.56 -6.20
C SER A 87 2.63 33.72 -7.70
N ASP A 88 2.26 34.90 -8.15
CA ASP A 88 2.27 35.40 -9.53
C ASP A 88 3.64 35.97 -9.95
N GLY A 89 4.64 35.94 -9.06
CA GLY A 89 5.95 36.56 -9.23
C GLY A 89 6.06 37.95 -8.59
N THR A 90 4.93 38.55 -8.17
CA THR A 90 4.88 39.88 -7.52
C THR A 90 4.60 39.73 -6.02
N ALA A 91 3.63 38.88 -5.65
CA ALA A 91 3.23 38.65 -4.27
C ALA A 91 2.74 37.22 -4.06
N TYR A 92 2.70 36.80 -2.80
CA TYR A 92 2.02 35.54 -2.41
C TYR A 92 0.55 35.77 -2.11
N SER A 93 -0.27 34.74 -2.34
CA SER A 93 -1.68 34.74 -1.96
C SER A 93 -1.85 35.15 -0.49
N THR A 94 -2.92 35.90 -0.18
CA THR A 94 -3.20 36.34 1.19
C THR A 94 -3.56 35.17 2.11
N GLY A 95 -4.38 34.22 1.61
CA GLY A 95 -4.72 32.97 2.29
C GLY A 95 -3.76 31.84 1.89
N ALA A 96 -3.67 30.82 2.73
CA ALA A 96 -3.06 29.54 2.36
C ALA A 96 -4.14 28.58 1.82
N GLY A 97 -3.80 27.83 0.79
CA GLY A 97 -4.55 26.66 0.35
C GLY A 97 -4.15 25.44 1.18
N THR A 98 -5.00 24.43 1.22
CA THR A 98 -4.69 23.13 1.78
C THR A 98 -4.79 22.07 0.68
N ASN A 99 -3.75 21.28 0.54
CA ASN A 99 -3.77 20.06 -0.25
C ASN A 99 -4.16 18.90 0.65
N THR A 100 -5.07 18.05 0.19
CA THR A 100 -5.53 16.85 0.90
C THR A 100 -5.19 15.64 0.06
N ILE A 101 -4.43 14.73 0.63
CA ILE A 101 -3.92 13.53 -0.02
C ILE A 101 -4.80 12.35 0.40
N ASN A 102 -5.35 11.66 -0.59
CA ASN A 102 -6.02 10.39 -0.42
C ASN A 102 -5.07 9.29 -0.87
N LEU A 103 -4.75 8.37 0.03
CA LEU A 103 -3.83 7.27 -0.25
C LEU A 103 -4.64 6.00 -0.52
N ALA A 104 -4.49 5.46 -1.72
CA ALA A 104 -5.15 4.21 -2.10
C ALA A 104 -4.46 3.01 -1.44
N ALA A 105 -5.24 2.01 -1.03
CA ALA A 105 -4.68 0.73 -0.61
C ALA A 105 -4.08 -0.01 -1.83
N VAL A 106 -2.97 -0.70 -1.59
CA VAL A 106 -2.37 -1.67 -2.50
C VAL A 106 -2.39 -3.02 -1.78
N ASN A 107 -2.79 -4.07 -2.47
CA ASN A 107 -2.88 -5.40 -1.87
C ASN A 107 -1.49 -5.97 -1.58
N ASP A 108 -1.21 -6.27 -0.32
CA ASP A 108 -0.03 -6.98 0.13
C ASP A 108 -0.20 -8.51 -0.02
N LEU A 109 0.91 -9.23 -0.09
CA LEU A 109 0.85 -10.69 -0.14
C LEU A 109 0.67 -11.26 1.27
N PRO A 110 -0.22 -12.27 1.45
CA PRO A 110 -0.37 -12.94 2.71
C PRO A 110 0.92 -13.68 3.12
N THR A 111 1.09 -13.85 4.42
CA THR A 111 2.18 -14.63 5.01
C THR A 111 1.64 -15.85 5.71
N THR A 112 2.44 -16.94 5.74
CA THR A 112 2.14 -18.16 6.47
C THR A 112 3.36 -18.60 7.25
N GLY A 113 3.16 -19.44 8.28
CA GLY A 113 4.22 -20.00 9.10
C GLY A 113 4.07 -21.50 9.30
N ASP A 114 5.07 -22.11 9.94
CA ASP A 114 5.04 -23.52 10.27
C ASP A 114 3.92 -23.83 11.25
N GLN A 115 3.28 -24.99 11.05
CA GLN A 115 2.21 -25.50 11.89
C GLN A 115 2.54 -26.92 12.38
N THR A 116 2.07 -27.27 13.56
CA THR A 116 2.14 -28.63 14.08
C THR A 116 0.76 -29.11 14.46
N ILE A 117 0.27 -30.15 13.80
CA ILE A 117 -0.99 -30.81 14.10
C ILE A 117 -0.68 -32.13 14.81
N SER A 118 -1.48 -32.48 15.81
CA SER A 118 -1.36 -33.76 16.51
C SER A 118 -2.42 -34.72 16.01
N ALA A 119 -2.01 -35.75 15.30
CA ALA A 119 -2.90 -36.80 14.81
C ALA A 119 -2.78 -38.05 15.68
N THR A 120 -3.77 -38.95 15.62
CA THR A 120 -3.80 -40.24 16.31
C THR A 120 -3.69 -41.35 15.26
N GLU A 121 -2.85 -42.39 15.53
CA GLU A 121 -2.73 -43.55 14.63
C GLU A 121 -4.09 -44.21 14.42
N ASP A 122 -4.35 -44.71 13.23
CA ASP A 122 -5.58 -45.37 12.82
C ASP A 122 -6.86 -44.49 12.92
N VAL A 123 -6.72 -43.18 13.05
CA VAL A 123 -7.84 -42.22 13.07
C VAL A 123 -7.61 -41.18 11.99
N VAL A 124 -8.65 -40.89 11.21
CA VAL A 124 -8.64 -39.77 10.27
C VAL A 124 -8.72 -38.45 11.05
N ASP A 125 -7.82 -37.54 10.74
CA ASP A 125 -7.79 -36.18 11.30
C ASP A 125 -8.08 -35.15 10.20
N MET A 126 -9.24 -34.47 10.30
CA MET A 126 -9.69 -33.52 9.29
C MET A 126 -9.19 -32.13 9.61
N TYR A 127 -8.61 -31.46 8.62
CA TYR A 127 -8.12 -30.09 8.74
C TYR A 127 -9.24 -29.07 8.58
N ALA A 128 -9.15 -28.00 9.34
CA ALA A 128 -10.00 -26.83 9.22
C ALA A 128 -9.15 -25.60 8.81
N SER A 129 -9.77 -24.55 8.32
CA SER A 129 -9.06 -23.31 7.95
C SER A 129 -8.24 -22.71 9.10
N GLY A 130 -8.66 -22.90 10.34
CA GLY A 130 -7.92 -22.46 11.54
C GLY A 130 -6.64 -23.21 11.84
N ASP A 131 -6.41 -24.36 11.18
CA ASP A 131 -5.19 -25.16 11.33
C ASP A 131 -4.04 -24.62 10.44
N PHE A 132 -4.32 -23.63 9.60
CA PHE A 132 -3.32 -22.98 8.76
C PHE A 132 -2.97 -21.61 9.32
N THR A 133 -1.70 -21.43 9.71
CA THR A 133 -1.18 -20.12 10.14
C THR A 133 -1.27 -19.13 8.97
N TYR A 134 -1.95 -18.00 9.20
CA TYR A 134 -2.20 -16.99 8.19
C TYR A 134 -2.12 -15.59 8.80
N ALA A 135 -1.48 -14.67 8.10
CA ALA A 135 -1.54 -13.26 8.41
C ALA A 135 -1.48 -12.43 7.12
N ASP A 136 -2.30 -11.41 7.08
CA ASP A 136 -2.42 -10.49 5.97
C ASP A 136 -2.51 -9.06 6.50
N VAL A 137 -1.74 -8.14 5.90
CA VAL A 137 -1.68 -6.73 6.33
C VAL A 137 -2.99 -6.01 6.01
N ASP A 138 -3.62 -6.35 4.87
CA ASP A 138 -4.90 -5.78 4.45
C ASP A 138 -6.10 -6.38 5.18
N SER A 139 -5.83 -7.33 6.10
CA SER A 139 -6.87 -8.02 6.88
C SER A 139 -7.83 -8.87 6.03
N GLU A 140 -7.40 -9.31 4.87
CA GLU A 140 -8.14 -10.27 4.06
C GLU A 140 -8.15 -11.65 4.73
N SER A 141 -9.18 -12.44 4.46
CA SER A 141 -9.29 -13.79 5.02
C SER A 141 -8.67 -14.82 4.10
N ILE A 142 -8.14 -15.91 4.68
CA ILE A 142 -7.71 -17.08 3.91
C ILE A 142 -8.87 -17.61 3.05
N THR A 143 -8.63 -17.78 1.79
CA THR A 143 -9.61 -18.31 0.81
C THR A 143 -9.15 -19.62 0.19
N HIS A 144 -7.84 -19.82 0.11
CA HIS A 144 -7.26 -20.99 -0.53
C HIS A 144 -5.96 -21.40 0.17
N VAL A 145 -5.70 -22.68 0.19
CA VAL A 145 -4.43 -23.27 0.59
C VAL A 145 -3.80 -23.97 -0.59
N LYS A 146 -2.49 -23.76 -0.83
CA LYS A 146 -1.74 -24.45 -1.87
C LYS A 146 -0.75 -25.40 -1.24
N ILE A 147 -0.83 -26.67 -1.59
CA ILE A 147 0.09 -27.69 -1.13
C ILE A 147 1.37 -27.67 -1.97
N THR A 148 2.49 -27.27 -1.39
CA THR A 148 3.77 -27.09 -2.07
C THR A 148 4.73 -28.27 -1.92
N THR A 149 4.49 -29.13 -0.95
CA THR A 149 5.19 -30.41 -0.75
C THR A 149 4.18 -31.44 -0.29
N LEU A 150 4.40 -32.71 -0.65
CA LEU A 150 3.56 -33.80 -0.17
C LEU A 150 4.13 -34.39 1.12
N GLU A 151 3.31 -35.13 1.84
CA GLU A 151 3.65 -35.87 3.05
C GLU A 151 4.75 -36.88 2.79
N LEU A 152 5.54 -37.17 3.83
CA LEU A 152 6.59 -38.21 3.80
C LEU A 152 6.09 -39.58 4.24
N ALA A 153 4.98 -39.61 4.98
CA ALA A 153 4.34 -40.82 5.51
C ALA A 153 2.86 -40.53 5.78
N GLY A 154 2.04 -41.56 5.77
CA GLY A 154 0.58 -41.39 5.83
C GLY A 154 -0.01 -41.00 4.47
N THR A 155 -1.21 -40.50 4.46
CA THR A 155 -1.90 -40.01 3.26
C THR A 155 -2.60 -38.71 3.56
N LEU A 156 -2.29 -37.70 2.78
CA LEU A 156 -3.02 -36.42 2.78
C LEU A 156 -4.05 -36.48 1.66
N PHE A 157 -5.31 -36.31 2.00
CA PHE A 157 -6.41 -36.44 1.04
C PHE A 157 -7.40 -35.27 1.15
N LEU A 158 -8.19 -35.08 0.12
CA LEU A 158 -9.32 -34.15 0.09
C LEU A 158 -10.60 -35.01 0.06
N ASP A 159 -11.33 -35.05 1.17
CA ASP A 159 -12.62 -35.73 1.27
C ASP A 159 -13.60 -35.09 0.29
N GLY A 160 -13.93 -35.79 -0.77
CA GLY A 160 -14.74 -35.30 -1.88
C GLY A 160 -16.24 -35.58 -1.73
N ASP A 161 -16.60 -36.52 -0.85
CA ASP A 161 -17.98 -36.96 -0.63
C ASP A 161 -18.50 -36.72 0.81
N ASP A 162 -17.68 -36.05 1.65
CA ASP A 162 -18.01 -35.65 3.02
C ASP A 162 -18.35 -36.85 3.96
N ASP A 163 -17.64 -37.96 3.81
CA ASP A 163 -17.88 -39.12 4.67
C ASP A 163 -16.82 -39.32 5.77
N ASP A 164 -15.86 -38.39 5.86
CA ASP A 164 -14.77 -38.35 6.82
C ASP A 164 -13.84 -39.60 6.73
N THR A 165 -13.80 -40.26 5.57
CA THR A 165 -12.91 -41.40 5.31
C THR A 165 -12.08 -41.19 4.08
N TYR A 166 -10.95 -41.88 3.97
CA TYR A 166 -10.13 -41.85 2.78
C TYR A 166 -10.59 -42.89 1.76
N ASP A 167 -10.96 -42.45 0.58
CA ASP A 167 -11.30 -43.27 -0.57
C ASP A 167 -10.27 -43.15 -1.72
N GLY A 168 -10.22 -44.18 -2.55
CA GLY A 168 -9.27 -44.19 -3.68
C GLY A 168 -9.54 -43.12 -4.72
N GLY A 169 -8.61 -42.19 -4.87
CA GLY A 169 -8.68 -41.09 -5.82
C GLY A 169 -8.78 -39.70 -5.17
N GLU A 170 -8.78 -39.65 -3.86
CA GLU A 170 -8.83 -38.40 -3.06
C GLU A 170 -7.44 -37.89 -2.67
N ASP A 171 -6.38 -38.58 -3.06
CA ASP A 171 -5.01 -38.16 -2.79
C ASP A 171 -4.76 -36.71 -3.25
N ILE A 172 -4.21 -35.88 -2.37
CA ILE A 172 -3.78 -34.55 -2.74
C ILE A 172 -2.54 -34.63 -3.65
N THR A 173 -2.53 -33.77 -4.65
CA THR A 173 -1.42 -33.68 -5.60
C THR A 173 -0.57 -32.44 -5.36
N LEU A 174 0.71 -32.52 -5.75
CA LEU A 174 1.62 -31.38 -5.66
C LEU A 174 1.10 -30.16 -6.39
N ASN A 175 1.14 -29.00 -5.76
CA ASN A 175 0.59 -27.72 -6.22
C ASN A 175 -0.94 -27.67 -6.29
N GLN A 176 -1.65 -28.62 -5.75
CA GLN A 176 -3.12 -28.53 -5.62
C GLN A 176 -3.52 -27.32 -4.81
N ILE A 177 -4.57 -26.64 -5.25
CA ILE A 177 -5.20 -25.51 -4.56
C ILE A 177 -6.52 -26.01 -4.00
N ILE A 178 -6.72 -25.78 -2.70
CA ILE A 178 -7.91 -26.16 -1.93
C ILE A 178 -8.62 -24.88 -1.53
N ALA A 179 -9.94 -24.79 -1.78
CA ALA A 179 -10.79 -23.63 -1.50
C ALA A 179 -11.58 -23.82 -0.20
#